data_c89fd5cec19cd2c76e2cebecf0078aea
#
_entry.id   c89fd5cec19cd2c76e2cebecf0078aea
#
_cell.length_a   1.000
_cell.length_b   1.000
_cell.length_c   1.000
_cell.angle_alpha   90.00
_cell.angle_beta   90.00
_cell.angle_gamma   90.00
#
_symmetry.space_group_name_H-M   'P 1'
#
loop_
_entity.id
_entity.type
_entity.pdbx_description
1 polymer ?
#
loop_
_entity_poly.entity_id
_entity_poly.type
_entity_poly.pdbx_seq_one_letter_code
_entity_poly.pdbx_strand_id
1 'polypeptide(L)'
;RRCACDGRGATGTCDPVGGQCHCREGFQGVRCDECARGYYGEECRRCECDVRGTLPDTECAGVCKCKAHVAGDTCSECLPGYYDLSADQPDGCAPCWCSGVGLSCSSAALQTLAFETLNDWKVTDIMRSQVIAATVDSSTNYLVYSEDEQSIEGAVYWQAPQGYLGNRLTSYGARLSIQVNWVTMRGDTSGKPTDGPDVVLFGRNGLKIAYGDTIYTRGSTAIINITLDETGWYHVTPAVLDKKTRSRRTQHHGSAVTRTQLLSVLSALDSLLVRGTYHTDQVETSLERVIIYSGGTELGSTKLSTRVEQCVCPTGYAGLSCESCDFGFIRIWENATDHQLVAKCIPCPCNGHSNSCDLQSGGCGNCMHNTYGERCERCKVGFYGNPLQGTEHDCKRCACPLLVDSNNFSPSCQLKTYSIMDLN
;
A
#
# COMPACT_ATOMS: atom_id res chain seq x y z
N ARG A 1 55.09 -19.32 23.93
CA ARG A 1 54.44 -18.51 24.99
C ARG A 1 53.35 -19.34 25.65
N ARG A 2 53.21 -19.27 26.96
CA ARG A 2 52.09 -19.91 27.67
C ARG A 2 50.81 -19.13 27.33
N CYS A 3 49.73 -19.86 26.98
CA CYS A 3 48.41 -19.26 26.79
C CYS A 3 47.93 -18.66 28.14
N ALA A 4 47.49 -17.40 28.12
CA ALA A 4 46.93 -16.71 29.28
C ALA A 4 45.41 -16.72 29.21
N CYS A 5 44.79 -17.88 28.94
CA CYS A 5 43.35 -18.04 28.76
C CYS A 5 42.63 -18.13 30.10
N ASP A 6 41.41 -17.61 30.16
CA ASP A 6 40.52 -17.79 31.30
C ASP A 6 40.03 -19.24 31.37
N GLY A 7 40.17 -19.86 32.51
CA GLY A 7 39.82 -21.29 32.71
C GLY A 7 38.34 -21.59 32.59
N ARG A 8 37.44 -20.58 32.71
CA ARG A 8 35.99 -20.72 32.59
C ARG A 8 35.57 -20.76 31.12
N GLY A 9 36.08 -19.79 30.35
CA GLY A 9 35.61 -19.55 28.99
C GLY A 9 36.47 -20.14 27.88
N ALA A 10 37.68 -20.59 28.16
CA ALA A 10 38.58 -21.15 27.15
C ALA A 10 38.56 -22.68 27.11
N THR A 11 38.83 -23.24 25.94
CA THR A 11 39.00 -24.69 25.74
C THR A 11 40.36 -25.22 26.15
N GLY A 12 41.26 -24.34 26.61
CA GLY A 12 42.62 -24.68 27.07
C GLY A 12 43.70 -24.55 26.00
N THR A 13 43.32 -24.17 24.74
CA THR A 13 44.23 -23.96 23.61
C THR A 13 44.22 -22.51 23.15
N CYS A 14 45.32 -22.04 22.58
CA CYS A 14 45.39 -20.71 21.97
C CYS A 14 46.21 -20.73 20.68
N ASP A 15 46.03 -19.72 19.87
CA ASP A 15 46.85 -19.47 18.66
C ASP A 15 48.31 -19.18 19.11
N PRO A 16 49.30 -19.94 18.62
CA PRO A 16 50.70 -19.77 18.99
C PRO A 16 51.31 -18.44 18.51
N VAL A 17 50.74 -17.81 17.49
CA VAL A 17 51.24 -16.55 16.90
C VAL A 17 50.57 -15.32 17.52
N GLY A 18 49.23 -15.30 17.55
CA GLY A 18 48.41 -14.20 18.05
C GLY A 18 48.12 -14.24 19.53
N GLY A 19 48.18 -15.41 20.15
CA GLY A 19 47.83 -15.60 21.57
C GLY A 19 46.32 -15.59 21.85
N GLN A 20 45.50 -15.60 20.80
CA GLN A 20 44.03 -15.67 20.87
C GLN A 20 43.62 -17.03 21.44
N CYS A 21 42.91 -17.04 22.54
CA CYS A 21 42.37 -18.27 23.12
C CYS A 21 41.15 -18.78 22.32
N HIS A 22 41.01 -20.09 22.24
CA HIS A 22 39.81 -20.72 21.68
C HIS A 22 38.71 -20.72 22.74
N CYS A 23 37.68 -19.89 22.51
CA CYS A 23 36.60 -19.72 23.46
C CYS A 23 35.54 -20.83 23.34
N ARG A 24 34.97 -21.19 24.48
CA ARG A 24 33.75 -22.00 24.57
C ARG A 24 32.57 -21.17 24.07
N GLU A 25 31.47 -21.83 23.72
CA GLU A 25 30.23 -21.14 23.36
C GLU A 25 29.81 -20.16 24.47
N GLY A 26 29.41 -18.95 24.06
CA GLY A 26 29.02 -17.89 24.99
C GLY A 26 30.15 -16.99 25.47
N PHE A 27 31.41 -17.31 25.22
CA PHE A 27 32.56 -16.50 25.60
C PHE A 27 33.24 -15.83 24.40
N GLN A 28 33.80 -14.65 24.62
CA GLN A 28 34.57 -13.88 23.64
C GLN A 28 35.78 -13.19 24.29
N GLY A 29 36.51 -12.40 23.49
CA GLY A 29 37.73 -11.73 23.90
C GLY A 29 38.98 -12.56 23.66
N VAL A 30 40.18 -11.95 23.78
CA VAL A 30 41.46 -12.61 23.50
C VAL A 30 41.71 -13.74 24.48
N ARG A 31 41.22 -13.60 25.70
CA ARG A 31 41.40 -14.53 26.81
C ARG A 31 40.18 -15.39 27.11
N CYS A 32 39.06 -15.17 26.41
CA CYS A 32 37.76 -15.77 26.66
C CYS A 32 37.23 -15.46 28.08
N ASP A 33 37.44 -14.25 28.53
CA ASP A 33 37.05 -13.75 29.86
C ASP A 33 35.81 -12.84 29.83
N GLU A 34 35.27 -12.56 28.64
CA GLU A 34 34.08 -11.77 28.40
C GLU A 34 32.94 -12.64 27.83
N CYS A 35 31.69 -12.27 28.13
CA CYS A 35 30.57 -12.93 27.52
C CYS A 35 30.37 -12.41 26.07
N ALA A 36 30.10 -13.32 25.15
CA ALA A 36 29.67 -12.99 23.79
C ALA A 36 28.29 -12.31 23.83
N ARG A 37 27.99 -11.54 22.78
CA ARG A 37 26.69 -10.88 22.63
C ARG A 37 25.55 -11.91 22.73
N GLY A 38 24.58 -11.66 23.59
CA GLY A 38 23.46 -12.56 23.84
C GLY A 38 23.74 -13.60 24.97
N TYR A 39 24.83 -13.41 25.72
CA TYR A 39 25.16 -14.23 26.90
C TYR A 39 25.45 -13.32 28.12
N TYR A 40 25.21 -13.83 29.35
CA TYR A 40 25.34 -13.05 30.58
C TYR A 40 25.80 -13.88 31.79
N GLY A 41 26.21 -13.19 32.85
CA GLY A 41 26.61 -13.77 34.11
C GLY A 41 28.02 -14.36 34.07
N GLU A 42 28.47 -14.92 35.19
CA GLU A 42 29.83 -15.47 35.34
C GLU A 42 30.12 -16.67 34.42
N GLU A 43 29.07 -17.43 34.07
CA GLU A 43 29.14 -18.63 33.22
C GLU A 43 28.73 -18.37 31.79
N CYS A 44 28.52 -17.09 31.41
CA CYS A 44 28.06 -16.67 30.08
C CYS A 44 26.90 -17.53 29.57
N ARG A 45 25.83 -17.60 30.36
CA ARG A 45 24.59 -18.31 29.99
C ARG A 45 23.85 -17.55 28.88
N ARG A 46 23.23 -18.28 27.98
CA ARG A 46 22.48 -17.71 26.88
C ARG A 46 21.31 -16.87 27.39
N CYS A 47 21.18 -15.68 26.81
CA CYS A 47 20.01 -14.82 26.98
C CYS A 47 18.80 -15.45 26.32
N GLU A 48 17.70 -15.59 27.02
CA GLU A 48 16.42 -16.02 26.44
C GLU A 48 15.65 -14.87 25.77
N CYS A 49 16.16 -13.63 25.91
CA CYS A 49 15.54 -12.45 25.32
C CYS A 49 15.58 -12.48 23.79
N ASP A 50 14.44 -12.19 23.16
CA ASP A 50 14.35 -12.05 21.70
C ASP A 50 15.10 -10.78 21.27
N VAL A 51 16.17 -10.96 20.49
CA VAL A 51 17.02 -9.86 20.02
C VAL A 51 16.27 -8.83 19.15
N ARG A 52 15.14 -9.20 18.57
CA ARG A 52 14.29 -8.31 17.75
C ARG A 52 13.58 -7.28 18.63
N GLY A 53 13.11 -7.73 19.79
CA GLY A 53 12.28 -6.92 20.69
C GLY A 53 13.02 -6.31 21.87
N THR A 54 14.30 -6.64 22.09
CA THR A 54 15.09 -6.19 23.23
C THR A 54 15.92 -4.96 22.85
N LEU A 55 16.07 -4.01 23.79
CA LEU A 55 16.94 -2.83 23.62
C LEU A 55 18.40 -3.27 23.42
N PRO A 56 19.16 -2.62 22.50
CA PRO A 56 20.51 -3.05 22.12
C PRO A 56 21.53 -3.09 23.29
N ASP A 57 21.38 -2.21 24.28
CA ASP A 57 22.29 -2.07 25.42
C ASP A 57 21.83 -2.83 26.68
N THR A 58 20.92 -3.80 26.51
CA THR A 58 20.43 -4.57 27.64
C THR A 58 21.45 -5.62 28.02
N GLU A 59 22.10 -5.41 29.18
CA GLU A 59 22.79 -6.49 29.88
C GLU A 59 21.73 -7.52 30.28
N CYS A 60 21.93 -8.75 29.84
CA CYS A 60 21.06 -9.86 30.21
C CYS A 60 21.28 -10.23 31.66
N ALA A 61 20.64 -9.52 32.57
CA ALA A 61 20.70 -9.80 34.01
C ALA A 61 19.44 -10.54 34.49
N GLY A 62 18.84 -11.38 33.65
CA GLY A 62 17.65 -12.17 34.00
C GLY A 62 16.31 -11.49 33.74
N VAL A 63 16.28 -10.19 33.37
CA VAL A 63 15.07 -9.46 32.96
C VAL A 63 15.34 -8.79 31.64
N CYS A 64 14.53 -9.12 30.61
CA CYS A 64 14.63 -8.50 29.32
C CYS A 64 14.05 -7.07 29.35
N LYS A 65 14.79 -6.10 28.84
CA LYS A 65 14.28 -4.73 28.65
C LYS A 65 13.75 -4.62 27.24
N CYS A 66 12.44 -4.63 27.09
CA CYS A 66 11.79 -4.60 25.81
C CYS A 66 11.82 -3.19 25.18
N LYS A 67 11.82 -3.15 23.85
CA LYS A 67 11.55 -1.94 23.07
C LYS A 67 10.12 -1.44 23.36
N ALA A 68 9.79 -0.20 22.95
CA ALA A 68 8.58 0.50 23.35
C ALA A 68 7.26 -0.23 23.02
N HIS A 69 7.21 -0.91 21.86
CA HIS A 69 5.98 -1.57 21.38
C HIS A 69 6.02 -3.10 21.53
N VAL A 70 6.87 -3.60 22.43
CA VAL A 70 7.11 -5.03 22.64
C VAL A 70 6.70 -5.46 24.04
N ALA A 71 6.16 -6.66 24.15
CA ALA A 71 5.68 -7.30 25.36
C ALA A 71 6.30 -8.70 25.57
N GLY A 72 5.91 -9.31 26.69
CA GLY A 72 6.37 -10.64 27.12
C GLY A 72 7.68 -10.61 27.88
N ASP A 73 7.91 -11.62 28.71
CA ASP A 73 9.09 -11.72 29.58
C ASP A 73 10.39 -11.81 28.77
N THR A 74 10.31 -12.32 27.55
CA THR A 74 11.43 -12.48 26.62
C THR A 74 11.45 -11.42 25.51
N CYS A 75 10.57 -10.42 25.53
CA CYS A 75 10.41 -9.42 24.50
C CYS A 75 10.13 -10.02 23.10
N SER A 76 9.34 -11.07 23.03
CA SER A 76 9.05 -11.83 21.82
C SER A 76 7.69 -11.55 21.20
N GLU A 77 6.88 -10.69 21.80
CA GLU A 77 5.51 -10.39 21.39
C GLU A 77 5.31 -8.89 21.18
N CYS A 78 4.42 -8.51 20.26
CA CYS A 78 4.01 -7.13 20.11
C CYS A 78 2.92 -6.77 21.13
N LEU A 79 2.92 -5.53 21.60
CA LEU A 79 1.79 -4.98 22.37
C LEU A 79 0.50 -4.99 21.54
N PRO A 80 -0.68 -5.05 22.17
CA PRO A 80 -1.96 -4.88 21.48
C PRO A 80 -1.96 -3.61 20.63
N GLY A 81 -2.41 -3.72 19.37
CA GLY A 81 -2.39 -2.61 18.41
C GLY A 81 -1.08 -2.48 17.63
N TYR A 82 -0.16 -3.44 17.80
CA TYR A 82 1.12 -3.49 17.09
C TYR A 82 1.36 -4.89 16.51
N TYR A 83 2.20 -4.97 15.47
CA TYR A 83 2.56 -6.21 14.77
C TYR A 83 3.98 -6.12 14.17
N ASP A 84 4.44 -7.16 13.47
CA ASP A 84 5.72 -7.23 12.76
C ASP A 84 6.93 -6.95 13.66
N LEU A 85 7.14 -7.83 14.66
CA LEU A 85 8.30 -7.76 15.51
C LEU A 85 9.60 -7.93 14.69
N SER A 86 10.39 -6.87 14.61
CA SER A 86 11.61 -6.82 13.80
C SER A 86 12.75 -6.11 14.49
N ALA A 87 13.97 -6.58 14.24
CA ALA A 87 15.19 -5.93 14.74
C ALA A 87 15.40 -4.54 14.12
N ASP A 88 14.95 -4.37 12.87
CA ASP A 88 15.08 -3.13 12.09
C ASP A 88 14.09 -2.03 12.55
N GLN A 89 13.05 -2.42 13.31
CA GLN A 89 12.10 -1.48 13.90
C GLN A 89 12.70 -0.86 15.19
N PRO A 90 12.84 0.48 15.27
CA PRO A 90 13.37 1.13 16.48
C PRO A 90 12.58 0.75 17.75
N ASP A 91 11.25 0.75 17.65
CA ASP A 91 10.33 0.44 18.75
C ASP A 91 9.93 -1.05 18.81
N GLY A 92 10.52 -1.90 17.96
CA GLY A 92 10.33 -3.35 17.91
C GLY A 92 9.16 -3.79 17.02
N CYS A 93 7.98 -3.19 17.19
CA CYS A 93 6.78 -3.53 16.42
C CYS A 93 6.18 -2.29 15.76
N ALA A 94 5.59 -2.48 14.58
CA ALA A 94 4.89 -1.45 13.83
C ALA A 94 3.44 -1.29 14.34
N PRO A 95 2.86 -0.09 14.39
CA PRO A 95 1.45 0.10 14.75
C PRO A 95 0.53 -0.45 13.68
N CYS A 96 -0.62 -1.02 14.07
CA CYS A 96 -1.70 -1.36 13.15
C CYS A 96 -2.22 -0.09 12.47
N TRP A 97 -2.45 -0.16 11.16
CA TRP A 97 -3.10 0.90 10.40
C TRP A 97 -4.59 0.64 10.24
N CYS A 98 -4.97 -0.57 9.80
CA CYS A 98 -6.33 -1.06 9.66
C CYS A 98 -7.29 -0.03 9.04
N SER A 99 -6.82 0.76 8.07
CA SER A 99 -7.57 1.88 7.44
C SER A 99 -8.14 2.91 8.44
N GLY A 100 -7.61 2.95 9.66
CA GLY A 100 -8.10 3.82 10.74
C GLY A 100 -9.41 3.35 11.40
N VAL A 101 -9.94 2.19 11.05
CA VAL A 101 -11.23 1.67 11.56
C VAL A 101 -11.07 0.49 12.52
N GLY A 102 -9.93 -0.20 12.49
CA GLY A 102 -9.60 -1.32 13.38
C GLY A 102 -8.46 -0.97 14.33
N LEU A 103 -8.37 -1.66 15.47
CA LEU A 103 -7.35 -1.44 16.50
C LEU A 103 -6.47 -2.68 16.73
N SER A 104 -6.78 -3.80 16.11
CA SER A 104 -6.08 -5.08 16.31
C SER A 104 -5.65 -5.68 14.99
N CYS A 105 -4.39 -6.04 14.92
CA CYS A 105 -3.82 -6.71 13.75
C CYS A 105 -2.70 -7.68 14.14
N SER A 106 -2.33 -8.53 13.20
CA SER A 106 -1.16 -9.40 13.24
C SER A 106 -0.44 -9.34 11.89
N SER A 107 0.76 -9.91 11.78
CA SER A 107 1.40 -10.07 10.47
C SER A 107 0.63 -11.09 9.63
N ALA A 108 0.34 -10.75 8.38
CA ALA A 108 -0.28 -11.66 7.44
C ALA A 108 0.69 -12.80 7.06
N ALA A 109 0.17 -14.02 6.97
CA ALA A 109 0.96 -15.19 6.56
C ALA A 109 1.02 -15.30 5.03
N LEU A 110 1.67 -14.32 4.38
CA LEU A 110 1.79 -14.23 2.94
C LEU A 110 3.20 -14.55 2.46
N GLN A 111 3.32 -15.12 1.27
CA GLN A 111 4.58 -15.34 0.58
C GLN A 111 4.88 -14.18 -0.37
N THR A 112 6.15 -13.84 -0.56
CA THR A 112 6.54 -12.77 -1.50
C THR A 112 6.44 -13.27 -2.94
N LEU A 113 5.62 -12.61 -3.74
CA LEU A 113 5.44 -12.85 -5.17
C LEU A 113 5.99 -11.67 -5.96
N ALA A 114 6.49 -11.92 -7.17
CA ALA A 114 6.94 -10.90 -8.12
C ALA A 114 5.91 -10.75 -9.24
N PHE A 115 5.58 -9.51 -9.59
CA PHE A 115 4.80 -9.18 -10.77
C PHE A 115 5.62 -8.30 -11.70
N GLU A 116 5.69 -8.69 -12.96
CA GLU A 116 6.46 -8.01 -14.01
C GLU A 116 5.69 -8.06 -15.32
N THR A 117 5.52 -6.92 -15.98
CA THR A 117 5.03 -6.83 -17.36
C THR A 117 5.48 -5.52 -17.99
N LEU A 118 5.82 -5.57 -19.28
CA LEU A 118 6.05 -4.37 -20.10
C LEU A 118 4.86 -4.07 -21.03
N ASN A 119 3.79 -4.88 -20.99
CA ASN A 119 2.59 -4.64 -21.81
C ASN A 119 1.83 -3.42 -21.31
N ASP A 120 1.24 -2.67 -22.23
CA ASP A 120 0.31 -1.56 -21.98
C ASP A 120 0.88 -0.36 -21.18
N TRP A 121 2.20 -0.26 -21.04
CA TRP A 121 2.82 0.95 -20.54
C TRP A 121 2.65 2.09 -21.53
N LYS A 122 2.52 3.30 -21.02
CA LYS A 122 2.35 4.53 -21.79
C LYS A 122 3.41 5.53 -21.39
N VAL A 123 3.57 6.57 -22.20
CA VAL A 123 4.45 7.69 -21.92
C VAL A 123 3.61 8.93 -21.69
N THR A 124 3.95 9.73 -20.68
CA THR A 124 3.18 10.89 -20.27
C THR A 124 4.06 11.96 -19.64
N ASP A 125 3.53 13.15 -19.45
CA ASP A 125 4.10 14.16 -18.55
C ASP A 125 3.70 13.89 -17.09
N ILE A 126 4.37 14.53 -16.14
CA ILE A 126 4.10 14.34 -14.70
C ILE A 126 2.65 14.69 -14.31
N MET A 127 1.97 15.54 -15.10
CA MET A 127 0.56 15.91 -14.88
C MET A 127 -0.42 14.93 -15.53
N ARG A 128 0.07 14.01 -16.35
CA ARG A 128 -0.74 13.08 -17.15
C ARG A 128 -1.67 13.81 -18.14
N SER A 129 -1.24 14.98 -18.60
CA SER A 129 -2.04 15.82 -19.52
C SER A 129 -1.95 15.33 -20.96
N GLN A 130 -0.86 14.67 -21.33
CA GLN A 130 -0.61 14.06 -22.63
C GLN A 130 -0.23 12.60 -22.40
N VAL A 131 -0.84 11.68 -23.11
CA VAL A 131 -0.58 10.24 -22.97
C VAL A 131 -0.36 9.64 -24.34
N ILE A 132 0.80 9.02 -24.54
CA ILE A 132 1.25 8.42 -25.80
C ILE A 132 1.49 6.94 -25.56
N ALA A 133 1.17 6.09 -26.52
CA ALA A 133 1.52 4.67 -26.47
C ALA A 133 3.03 4.51 -26.61
N ALA A 134 3.64 3.64 -25.79
CA ALA A 134 5.03 3.25 -25.95
C ALA A 134 5.20 2.34 -27.17
N THR A 135 6.34 2.43 -27.84
CA THR A 135 6.73 1.51 -28.92
C THR A 135 7.60 0.37 -28.35
N VAL A 136 7.47 -0.82 -28.91
CA VAL A 136 8.33 -1.97 -28.55
C VAL A 136 9.47 -2.06 -29.54
N ASP A 137 10.71 -2.00 -29.07
CA ASP A 137 11.87 -2.33 -29.89
C ASP A 137 11.95 -3.85 -30.08
N SER A 138 11.82 -4.31 -31.32
CA SER A 138 11.80 -5.72 -31.69
C SER A 138 13.13 -6.44 -31.44
N SER A 139 14.24 -5.72 -31.30
CA SER A 139 15.57 -6.30 -31.08
C SER A 139 15.86 -6.58 -29.61
N THR A 140 15.42 -5.71 -28.73
CA THR A 140 15.66 -5.78 -27.28
C THR A 140 14.44 -6.23 -26.49
N ASN A 141 13.25 -6.10 -27.08
CA ASN A 141 11.95 -6.27 -26.44
C ASN A 141 11.70 -5.25 -25.29
N TYR A 142 12.40 -4.12 -25.33
CA TYR A 142 12.19 -3.01 -24.41
C TYR A 142 11.12 -2.05 -24.94
N LEU A 143 10.52 -1.30 -24.06
CA LEU A 143 9.68 -0.16 -24.46
C LEU A 143 10.56 1.04 -24.73
N VAL A 144 10.32 1.70 -25.84
CA VAL A 144 11.10 2.85 -26.31
C VAL A 144 10.19 4.03 -26.57
N TYR A 145 10.67 5.21 -26.23
CA TYR A 145 10.09 6.48 -26.62
C TYR A 145 11.22 7.40 -27.12
N SER A 146 11.05 7.94 -28.34
CA SER A 146 11.89 8.98 -28.94
C SER A 146 11.06 10.20 -29.32
N GLU A 147 11.67 11.38 -29.28
CA GLU A 147 10.98 12.66 -29.49
C GLU A 147 10.57 12.93 -30.95
N ASP A 148 11.07 12.15 -31.91
CA ASP A 148 10.97 12.44 -33.34
C ASP A 148 9.55 12.34 -33.92
N GLU A 149 8.63 11.59 -33.30
CA GLU A 149 7.29 11.36 -33.87
C GLU A 149 6.16 12.05 -33.08
N GLN A 150 6.26 12.17 -31.79
CA GLN A 150 5.26 12.82 -30.93
C GLN A 150 5.97 13.41 -29.68
N SER A 151 6.04 14.74 -29.58
CA SER A 151 6.72 15.36 -28.46
C SER A 151 5.80 15.62 -27.27
N ILE A 152 6.21 15.15 -26.08
CA ILE A 152 5.67 15.58 -24.80
C ILE A 152 6.47 16.79 -24.34
N GLU A 153 5.79 17.91 -24.05
CA GLU A 153 6.47 19.08 -23.53
C GLU A 153 7.01 18.84 -22.11
N GLY A 154 8.35 18.88 -21.93
CA GLY A 154 9.02 18.80 -20.64
C GLY A 154 9.48 17.40 -20.28
N ALA A 155 9.52 17.07 -18.99
CA ALA A 155 10.01 15.78 -18.52
C ALA A 155 9.01 14.66 -18.81
N VAL A 156 9.52 13.57 -19.34
CA VAL A 156 8.75 12.37 -19.74
C VAL A 156 8.75 11.36 -18.60
N TYR A 157 7.62 10.72 -18.41
CA TYR A 157 7.41 9.64 -17.44
C TYR A 157 6.76 8.43 -18.10
N TRP A 158 7.17 7.25 -17.71
CA TRP A 158 6.53 5.98 -18.01
C TRP A 158 5.33 5.78 -17.07
N GLN A 159 4.14 5.62 -17.62
CA GLN A 159 2.92 5.36 -16.85
C GLN A 159 2.60 3.86 -16.84
N ALA A 160 2.48 3.30 -15.66
CA ALA A 160 2.22 1.89 -15.46
C ALA A 160 0.78 1.49 -15.87
N PRO A 161 0.61 0.27 -16.43
CA PRO A 161 -0.70 -0.30 -16.73
C PRO A 161 -1.45 -0.74 -15.48
N GLN A 162 -2.73 -1.11 -15.66
CA GLN A 162 -3.65 -1.51 -14.59
C GLN A 162 -3.09 -2.63 -13.69
N GLY A 163 -2.25 -3.53 -14.22
CA GLY A 163 -1.62 -4.61 -13.45
C GLY A 163 -0.76 -4.14 -12.28
N TYR A 164 -0.26 -2.91 -12.29
CA TYR A 164 0.50 -2.29 -11.18
C TYR A 164 -0.36 -1.44 -10.25
N LEU A 165 -1.63 -1.22 -10.57
CA LEU A 165 -2.51 -0.26 -9.88
C LEU A 165 -3.54 -0.96 -8.98
N GLY A 166 -4.40 -0.16 -8.35
CA GLY A 166 -5.46 -0.65 -7.46
C GLY A 166 -4.97 -0.86 -6.02
N ASN A 167 -5.45 -1.92 -5.37
CA ASN A 167 -4.99 -2.26 -4.01
C ASN A 167 -3.61 -2.91 -4.05
N ARG A 168 -2.61 -2.23 -3.50
CA ARG A 168 -1.21 -2.64 -3.40
C ARG A 168 -0.71 -2.70 -1.94
N LEU A 169 -1.61 -2.81 -0.99
CA LEU A 169 -1.25 -2.93 0.44
C LEU A 169 -0.34 -4.13 0.71
N THR A 170 -0.54 -5.22 -0.03
CA THR A 170 0.32 -6.41 0.08
C THR A 170 1.76 -6.18 -0.42
N SER A 171 2.03 -5.04 -1.07
CA SER A 171 3.38 -4.62 -1.45
C SER A 171 4.07 -3.77 -0.38
N TYR A 172 3.41 -3.42 0.73
CA TYR A 172 4.04 -2.66 1.82
C TYR A 172 5.22 -3.43 2.41
N GLY A 173 6.37 -2.77 2.52
CA GLY A 173 7.63 -3.37 2.94
C GLY A 173 8.31 -4.26 1.90
N ALA A 174 7.69 -4.50 0.76
CA ALA A 174 8.30 -5.22 -0.36
C ALA A 174 9.06 -4.26 -1.29
N ARG A 175 9.74 -4.82 -2.29
CA ARG A 175 10.58 -4.04 -3.20
C ARG A 175 9.85 -3.69 -4.50
N LEU A 176 10.10 -2.49 -5.00
CA LEU A 176 9.87 -2.07 -6.38
C LEU A 176 11.24 -1.90 -7.05
N SER A 177 11.48 -2.63 -8.13
CA SER A 177 12.75 -2.61 -8.88
C SER A 177 12.49 -2.14 -10.30
N ILE A 178 13.24 -1.15 -10.76
CA ILE A 178 13.02 -0.48 -12.04
C ILE A 178 14.37 -0.34 -12.74
N GLN A 179 14.39 -0.54 -14.06
CA GLN A 179 15.53 -0.28 -14.91
C GLN A 179 15.09 0.54 -16.13
N VAL A 180 15.71 1.70 -16.28
CA VAL A 180 15.48 2.65 -17.38
C VAL A 180 16.81 2.98 -18.01
N ASN A 181 16.85 3.04 -19.34
CA ASN A 181 18.01 3.51 -20.09
C ASN A 181 17.64 4.75 -20.89
N TRP A 182 18.65 5.52 -21.31
CA TRP A 182 18.45 6.69 -22.18
C TRP A 182 19.64 6.88 -23.12
N VAL A 183 19.37 7.53 -24.23
CA VAL A 183 20.37 7.91 -25.23
C VAL A 183 20.40 9.43 -25.32
N THR A 184 21.60 10.01 -25.28
CA THR A 184 21.84 11.44 -25.50
C THR A 184 22.39 11.70 -26.89
N MET A 185 22.18 12.91 -27.41
CA MET A 185 22.71 13.33 -28.71
C MET A 185 24.23 13.21 -28.75
N ARG A 186 24.74 12.55 -29.79
CA ARG A 186 26.20 12.39 -29.96
C ARG A 186 26.84 13.71 -30.39
N GLY A 187 27.95 14.07 -29.72
CA GLY A 187 28.77 15.23 -30.10
C GLY A 187 28.35 16.54 -29.47
N ASP A 188 27.22 16.60 -28.78
CA ASP A 188 26.84 17.75 -27.96
C ASP A 188 27.27 17.53 -26.51
N THR A 189 28.09 18.47 -25.98
CA THR A 189 28.54 18.46 -24.58
C THR A 189 27.87 19.57 -23.77
N SER A 190 26.90 20.29 -24.35
CA SER A 190 26.17 21.39 -23.70
C SER A 190 25.07 20.90 -22.77
N GLY A 191 24.57 19.68 -22.99
CA GLY A 191 23.52 19.08 -22.22
C GLY A 191 23.90 18.81 -20.76
N LYS A 192 22.89 18.79 -19.90
CA LYS A 192 23.03 18.62 -18.45
C LYS A 192 22.10 17.51 -17.93
N PRO A 193 22.54 16.74 -16.94
CA PRO A 193 21.65 15.89 -16.20
C PRO A 193 20.46 16.69 -15.64
N THR A 194 19.27 16.13 -15.72
CA THR A 194 18.05 16.71 -15.14
C THR A 194 17.83 16.19 -13.72
N ASP A 195 17.14 16.97 -12.92
CA ASP A 195 16.59 16.57 -11.62
C ASP A 195 15.10 16.25 -11.75
N GLY A 196 14.56 15.52 -10.81
CA GLY A 196 13.13 15.21 -10.74
C GLY A 196 12.89 13.87 -10.02
N PRO A 197 11.67 13.64 -9.57
CA PRO A 197 11.33 12.40 -8.87
C PRO A 197 11.50 11.19 -9.78
N ASP A 198 12.15 10.15 -9.27
CA ASP A 198 12.36 8.90 -10.00
C ASP A 198 11.06 8.09 -10.11
N VAL A 199 10.22 8.14 -9.06
CA VAL A 199 8.89 7.49 -9.03
C VAL A 199 7.87 8.43 -8.43
N VAL A 200 6.67 8.48 -9.03
CA VAL A 200 5.52 9.22 -8.50
C VAL A 200 4.32 8.29 -8.37
N LEU A 201 3.69 8.29 -7.20
CA LEU A 201 2.46 7.56 -6.93
C LEU A 201 1.29 8.53 -6.72
N PHE A 202 0.17 8.22 -7.33
CA PHE A 202 -1.08 8.95 -7.17
C PHE A 202 -2.10 8.04 -6.52
N GLY A 203 -2.60 8.43 -5.35
CA GLY A 203 -3.70 7.74 -4.67
C GLY A 203 -5.06 8.30 -5.09
N ARG A 204 -6.09 7.47 -5.14
CA ARG A 204 -7.48 7.92 -5.36
C ARG A 204 -7.98 8.86 -4.26
N ASN A 205 -7.33 8.84 -3.11
CA ASN A 205 -7.57 9.77 -1.99
C ASN A 205 -7.05 11.19 -2.25
N GLY A 206 -6.53 11.47 -3.44
CA GLY A 206 -5.98 12.78 -3.84
C GLY A 206 -4.52 13.01 -3.45
N LEU A 207 -3.91 12.11 -2.66
CA LEU A 207 -2.49 12.22 -2.31
C LEU A 207 -1.61 11.95 -3.53
N LYS A 208 -0.54 12.76 -3.64
CA LYS A 208 0.52 12.62 -4.63
C LYS A 208 1.84 12.58 -3.89
N ILE A 209 2.55 11.48 -4.00
CA ILE A 209 3.82 11.26 -3.32
C ILE A 209 4.88 10.86 -4.32
N ALA A 210 6.12 11.20 -4.04
CA ALA A 210 7.25 10.94 -4.92
C ALA A 210 8.44 10.38 -4.15
N TYR A 211 9.29 9.67 -4.87
CA TYR A 211 10.53 9.08 -4.37
C TYR A 211 11.69 9.45 -5.28
N GLY A 212 12.85 9.71 -4.68
CA GLY A 212 14.07 10.06 -5.39
C GLY A 212 14.05 11.46 -6.00
N ASP A 213 15.20 11.96 -6.33
CA ASP A 213 15.48 13.14 -7.14
C ASP A 213 16.93 13.04 -7.65
N THR A 214 17.37 11.82 -7.89
CA THR A 214 18.76 11.50 -8.18
C THR A 214 19.19 12.14 -9.48
N ILE A 215 20.29 12.91 -9.42
CA ILE A 215 20.97 13.44 -10.59
C ILE A 215 22.00 12.42 -11.04
N TYR A 216 21.75 11.79 -12.18
CA TYR A 216 22.65 10.81 -12.79
C TYR A 216 23.71 11.55 -13.62
N THR A 217 24.90 11.76 -13.06
CA THR A 217 25.99 12.50 -13.70
C THR A 217 26.86 11.65 -14.63
N ARG A 218 26.70 10.32 -14.58
CA ARG A 218 27.47 9.37 -15.40
C ARG A 218 26.58 8.18 -15.79
N GLY A 219 26.84 7.67 -17.00
CA GLY A 219 26.13 6.51 -17.54
C GLY A 219 24.85 6.92 -18.28
N SER A 220 24.16 5.91 -18.79
CA SER A 220 22.91 6.01 -19.55
C SER A 220 21.86 5.04 -19.03
N THR A 221 22.00 4.59 -17.79
CA THR A 221 21.11 3.62 -17.14
C THR A 221 20.83 4.04 -15.70
N ALA A 222 19.58 4.03 -15.31
CA ALA A 222 19.11 4.14 -13.94
C ALA A 222 18.57 2.80 -13.46
N ILE A 223 19.15 2.29 -12.37
CA ILE A 223 18.63 1.12 -11.64
C ILE A 223 18.12 1.61 -10.31
N ILE A 224 16.80 1.55 -10.12
CA ILE A 224 16.10 2.08 -8.96
C ILE A 224 15.53 0.91 -8.18
N ASN A 225 15.91 0.79 -6.90
CA ASN A 225 15.39 -0.22 -6.00
C ASN A 225 14.81 0.50 -4.78
N ILE A 226 13.50 0.41 -4.61
CA ILE A 226 12.74 1.07 -3.56
C ILE A 226 12.12 0.02 -2.67
N THR A 227 12.28 0.13 -1.36
CA THR A 227 11.40 -0.54 -0.42
C THR A 227 10.14 0.29 -0.27
N LEU A 228 8.97 -0.33 -0.47
CA LEU A 228 7.69 0.37 -0.37
C LEU A 228 7.29 0.57 1.10
N ASP A 229 8.10 1.32 1.82
CA ASP A 229 7.84 1.84 3.16
C ASP A 229 7.93 3.37 3.14
N GLU A 230 7.63 4.03 4.25
CA GLU A 230 7.58 5.49 4.34
C GLU A 230 8.92 6.19 4.12
N THR A 231 10.01 5.44 4.11
CA THR A 231 11.37 5.99 4.04
C THR A 231 11.67 6.59 2.67
N GLY A 232 12.06 7.85 2.64
CA GLY A 232 12.50 8.54 1.42
C GLY A 232 11.37 9.06 0.53
N TRP A 233 10.11 8.81 0.86
CA TRP A 233 8.97 9.40 0.16
C TRP A 233 8.65 10.81 0.68
N TYR A 234 8.22 11.68 -0.22
CA TYR A 234 7.84 13.06 0.08
C TYR A 234 6.58 13.49 -0.70
N HIS A 235 5.88 14.49 -0.18
CA HIS A 235 4.72 15.06 -0.87
C HIS A 235 5.17 15.86 -2.08
N VAL A 236 4.47 15.68 -3.21
CA VAL A 236 4.71 16.46 -4.42
C VAL A 236 4.18 17.87 -4.21
N THR A 237 5.07 18.86 -4.30
CA THR A 237 4.67 20.27 -4.21
C THR A 237 4.16 20.81 -5.55
N PRO A 238 3.31 21.85 -5.57
CA PRO A 238 2.89 22.49 -6.82
C PRO A 238 4.05 22.95 -7.72
N ALA A 239 5.21 23.30 -7.13
CA ALA A 239 6.39 23.71 -7.87
C ALA A 239 6.98 22.58 -8.74
N VAL A 240 6.83 21.31 -8.34
CA VAL A 240 7.21 20.15 -9.17
C VAL A 240 6.29 20.02 -10.38
N LEU A 241 5.04 20.46 -10.22
CA LEU A 241 3.99 20.36 -11.23
C LEU A 241 3.98 21.58 -12.17
N ASP A 242 4.68 22.67 -11.84
CA ASP A 242 4.70 23.91 -12.66
C ASP A 242 5.90 23.93 -13.62
N LYS A 243 5.61 23.77 -14.92
CA LYS A 243 6.61 23.80 -16.01
C LYS A 243 7.33 25.17 -16.18
N LYS A 244 6.86 26.26 -15.54
CA LYS A 244 7.35 27.63 -15.75
C LYS A 244 8.44 28.07 -14.77
N THR A 245 8.58 27.41 -13.64
CA THR A 245 9.60 27.78 -12.65
C THR A 245 10.97 27.14 -12.97
N ARG A 246 11.71 27.75 -13.89
CA ARG A 246 13.16 27.55 -14.07
C ARG A 246 13.95 28.16 -12.90
N SER A 247 13.58 27.89 -11.67
CA SER A 247 14.32 28.38 -10.51
C SER A 247 15.43 27.41 -10.13
N ARG A 248 16.65 27.88 -10.09
CA ARG A 248 17.82 27.17 -9.59
C ARG A 248 17.58 26.72 -8.15
N ARG A 249 17.66 25.40 -7.87
CA ARG A 249 17.61 24.78 -6.54
C ARG A 249 16.34 25.06 -5.74
N THR A 250 15.18 24.89 -6.30
CA THR A 250 13.98 24.70 -5.49
C THR A 250 13.99 23.24 -5.02
N GLN A 251 14.02 23.07 -3.69
CA GLN A 251 13.74 21.77 -3.08
C GLN A 251 12.37 21.30 -3.59
N HIS A 252 12.38 20.32 -4.48
CA HIS A 252 11.16 19.68 -5.00
C HIS A 252 10.45 18.85 -3.93
N HIS A 253 11.11 18.68 -2.79
CA HIS A 253 10.65 17.92 -1.67
C HIS A 253 9.67 18.72 -0.82
N GLY A 254 8.42 18.25 -0.79
CA GLY A 254 7.47 18.61 0.25
C GLY A 254 7.85 17.92 1.58
N SER A 255 6.92 17.92 2.54
CA SER A 255 7.10 17.19 3.79
C SER A 255 7.26 15.68 3.55
N ALA A 256 7.98 15.01 4.45
CA ALA A 256 8.10 13.55 4.43
C ALA A 256 6.72 12.89 4.54
N VAL A 257 6.55 11.79 3.84
CA VAL A 257 5.33 10.99 3.85
C VAL A 257 5.30 10.11 5.10
N THR A 258 4.17 10.11 5.79
CA THR A 258 3.95 9.21 6.94
C THR A 258 3.54 7.82 6.46
N ARG A 259 3.74 6.81 7.31
CA ARG A 259 3.29 5.44 7.06
C ARG A 259 1.80 5.38 6.69
N THR A 260 0.94 6.07 7.44
CA THR A 260 -0.50 6.16 7.17
C THR A 260 -0.81 6.70 5.79
N GLN A 261 -0.10 7.74 5.35
CA GLN A 261 -0.28 8.33 4.03
C GLN A 261 0.16 7.39 2.90
N LEU A 262 1.31 6.72 3.06
CA LEU A 262 1.75 5.71 2.07
C LEU A 262 0.76 4.55 1.97
N LEU A 263 0.33 3.96 3.09
CA LEU A 263 -0.66 2.88 3.11
C LEU A 263 -1.99 3.32 2.47
N SER A 264 -2.42 4.56 2.73
CA SER A 264 -3.61 5.14 2.10
C SER A 264 -3.46 5.28 0.58
N VAL A 265 -2.29 5.62 0.06
CA VAL A 265 -2.01 5.63 -1.39
C VAL A 265 -2.00 4.21 -1.94
N LEU A 266 -1.31 3.27 -1.27
CA LEU A 266 -1.22 1.87 -1.70
C LEU A 266 -2.57 1.14 -1.65
N SER A 267 -3.48 1.52 -0.77
CA SER A 267 -4.82 0.91 -0.68
C SER A 267 -5.68 1.17 -1.92
N ALA A 268 -5.39 2.24 -2.66
CA ALA A 268 -6.14 2.64 -3.85
C ALA A 268 -5.23 3.42 -4.81
N LEU A 269 -4.19 2.75 -5.33
CA LEU A 269 -3.22 3.34 -6.23
C LEU A 269 -3.88 3.62 -7.60
N ASP A 270 -3.94 4.89 -7.98
CA ASP A 270 -4.55 5.35 -9.22
C ASP A 270 -3.54 5.41 -10.37
N SER A 271 -2.29 5.81 -10.07
CA SER A 271 -1.23 5.86 -11.08
C SER A 271 0.14 5.66 -10.44
N LEU A 272 1.02 4.99 -11.17
CA LEU A 272 2.44 4.86 -10.90
C LEU A 272 3.18 5.41 -12.11
N LEU A 273 4.01 6.43 -11.89
CA LEU A 273 4.88 7.01 -12.90
C LEU A 273 6.33 6.72 -12.58
N VAL A 274 7.11 6.36 -13.60
CA VAL A 274 8.54 6.15 -13.55
C VAL A 274 9.21 7.18 -14.44
N ARG A 275 10.23 7.85 -13.93
CA ARG A 275 10.96 8.88 -14.68
C ARG A 275 11.55 8.31 -15.97
N GLY A 276 11.39 9.06 -17.07
CA GLY A 276 11.96 8.74 -18.39
C GLY A 276 13.02 9.75 -18.84
N THR A 277 12.98 11.01 -18.35
CA THR A 277 13.94 12.06 -18.74
C THR A 277 15.02 12.24 -17.69
N TYR A 278 16.27 11.98 -18.07
CA TYR A 278 17.46 12.07 -17.22
C TYR A 278 18.47 13.11 -17.68
N HIS A 279 18.33 13.61 -18.92
CA HIS A 279 19.27 14.56 -19.52
C HIS A 279 18.55 15.57 -20.43
N THR A 280 19.06 16.79 -20.54
CA THR A 280 18.42 17.84 -21.37
C THR A 280 18.56 17.59 -22.88
N ASP A 281 19.58 16.82 -23.30
CA ASP A 281 19.86 16.46 -24.70
C ASP A 281 19.53 14.99 -24.97
N GLN A 282 18.60 14.45 -24.20
CA GLN A 282 18.13 13.07 -24.36
C GLN A 282 17.26 12.99 -25.61
N VAL A 283 17.56 12.06 -26.48
CA VAL A 283 16.80 11.81 -27.72
C VAL A 283 15.90 10.58 -27.61
N GLU A 284 16.22 9.67 -26.69
CA GLU A 284 15.48 8.44 -26.51
C GLU A 284 15.52 8.00 -25.03
N THR A 285 14.43 7.40 -24.57
CA THR A 285 14.36 6.67 -23.31
C THR A 285 13.79 5.28 -23.54
N SER A 286 14.31 4.30 -22.82
CA SER A 286 13.79 2.93 -22.85
C SER A 286 13.52 2.37 -21.46
N LEU A 287 12.35 1.76 -21.30
CA LEU A 287 11.98 1.02 -20.10
C LEU A 287 12.29 -0.46 -20.33
N GLU A 288 13.28 -0.95 -19.59
CA GLU A 288 13.76 -2.30 -19.71
C GLU A 288 13.02 -3.26 -18.78
N ARG A 289 12.76 -2.81 -17.55
CA ARG A 289 12.23 -3.68 -16.52
C ARG A 289 11.54 -2.94 -15.41
N VAL A 290 10.38 -3.45 -14.99
CA VAL A 290 9.72 -3.03 -13.75
C VAL A 290 9.18 -4.26 -13.03
N ILE A 291 9.63 -4.48 -11.79
CA ILE A 291 9.17 -5.58 -10.94
C ILE A 291 8.61 -4.99 -9.66
N ILE A 292 7.35 -5.28 -9.37
CA ILE A 292 6.75 -5.02 -8.06
C ILE A 292 6.61 -6.34 -7.30
N TYR A 293 7.11 -6.36 -6.07
CA TYR A 293 6.93 -7.49 -5.17
C TYR A 293 5.75 -7.25 -4.25
N SER A 294 4.99 -8.29 -3.95
CA SER A 294 3.81 -8.23 -3.08
C SER A 294 3.61 -9.54 -2.32
N GLY A 295 2.89 -9.48 -1.22
CA GLY A 295 2.45 -10.68 -0.50
C GLY A 295 1.28 -11.36 -1.23
N GLY A 296 1.31 -12.68 -1.30
CA GLY A 296 0.25 -13.52 -1.87
C GLY A 296 0.18 -14.89 -1.22
N THR A 297 -0.86 -15.65 -1.56
CA THR A 297 -1.12 -17.00 -1.02
C THR A 297 -0.59 -18.12 -1.92
N GLU A 298 -0.05 -17.80 -3.09
CA GLU A 298 0.45 -18.80 -4.02
C GLU A 298 1.75 -19.43 -3.52
N LEU A 299 1.85 -20.76 -3.64
CA LEU A 299 3.04 -21.53 -3.28
C LEU A 299 4.16 -21.30 -4.32
N GLY A 300 5.21 -20.63 -3.96
CA GLY A 300 6.34 -20.40 -4.88
C GLY A 300 7.56 -19.70 -4.29
N SER A 301 7.44 -19.06 -3.16
CA SER A 301 8.54 -18.36 -2.49
C SER A 301 8.72 -18.85 -1.06
N THR A 302 9.96 -19.00 -0.63
CA THR A 302 10.28 -19.30 0.77
C THR A 302 10.34 -18.05 1.64
N LYS A 303 10.27 -16.84 1.04
CA LYS A 303 10.36 -15.58 1.76
C LYS A 303 8.97 -15.10 2.15
N LEU A 304 8.75 -14.92 3.45
CA LEU A 304 7.52 -14.37 4.00
C LEU A 304 7.49 -12.83 3.88
N SER A 305 6.29 -12.31 3.65
CA SER A 305 5.98 -10.87 3.66
C SER A 305 5.40 -10.51 5.04
N THR A 306 6.27 -10.29 6.03
CA THR A 306 5.86 -10.08 7.44
C THR A 306 5.32 -8.69 7.71
N ARG A 307 5.66 -7.70 6.87
CA ARG A 307 5.27 -6.28 7.03
C ARG A 307 3.84 -5.98 6.59
N VAL A 308 3.15 -6.95 5.98
CA VAL A 308 1.73 -6.82 5.63
C VAL A 308 0.89 -7.17 6.86
N GLU A 309 -0.01 -6.27 7.25
CA GLU A 309 -0.90 -6.49 8.37
C GLU A 309 -2.13 -7.33 7.99
N GLN A 310 -2.64 -8.09 8.95
CA GLN A 310 -3.93 -8.77 8.92
C GLN A 310 -4.77 -8.22 10.07
N CYS A 311 -5.74 -7.38 9.77
CA CYS A 311 -6.58 -6.70 10.74
C CYS A 311 -7.84 -7.49 11.10
N VAL A 312 -8.35 -7.25 12.30
CA VAL A 312 -9.70 -7.62 12.71
C VAL A 312 -10.63 -6.46 12.32
N CYS A 313 -11.37 -6.63 11.22
CA CYS A 313 -12.20 -5.58 10.67
C CYS A 313 -13.56 -5.48 11.40
N PRO A 314 -14.03 -4.24 11.69
CA PRO A 314 -15.39 -4.04 12.20
C PRO A 314 -16.43 -4.34 11.12
N THR A 315 -17.69 -4.50 11.54
CA THR A 315 -18.83 -4.78 10.64
C THR A 315 -18.89 -3.75 9.50
N GLY A 316 -19.05 -4.24 8.29
CA GLY A 316 -19.12 -3.43 7.07
C GLY A 316 -17.77 -3.22 6.38
N TYR A 317 -16.67 -3.63 6.99
CA TYR A 317 -15.33 -3.53 6.42
C TYR A 317 -14.72 -4.91 6.16
N ALA A 318 -13.95 -5.01 5.10
CA ALA A 318 -13.27 -6.22 4.65
C ALA A 318 -11.87 -5.90 4.11
N GLY A 319 -11.11 -6.94 3.75
CA GLY A 319 -9.73 -6.85 3.29
C GLY A 319 -8.73 -7.11 4.41
N LEU A 320 -7.43 -7.15 4.07
CA LEU A 320 -6.36 -7.39 5.03
C LEU A 320 -6.22 -6.25 6.05
N SER A 321 -6.37 -5.02 5.58
CA SER A 321 -6.25 -3.79 6.39
C SER A 321 -7.60 -3.07 6.52
N CYS A 322 -8.73 -3.77 6.37
CA CYS A 322 -10.08 -3.18 6.38
C CYS A 322 -10.27 -2.10 5.30
N GLU A 323 -9.54 -2.19 4.23
CA GLU A 323 -9.49 -1.22 3.14
C GLU A 323 -10.64 -1.35 2.14
N SER A 324 -11.42 -2.41 2.23
CA SER A 324 -12.58 -2.69 1.36
C SER A 324 -13.88 -2.67 2.16
N CYS A 325 -15.01 -2.52 1.48
CA CYS A 325 -16.30 -2.69 2.11
C CYS A 325 -16.78 -4.14 1.96
N ASP A 326 -17.41 -4.65 3.02
CA ASP A 326 -18.00 -5.97 3.05
C ASP A 326 -19.29 -6.02 2.22
N PHE A 327 -19.78 -7.25 1.98
CA PHE A 327 -21.03 -7.45 1.27
C PHE A 327 -22.20 -6.70 1.93
N GLY A 328 -23.01 -6.02 1.11
CA GLY A 328 -24.11 -5.18 1.61
C GLY A 328 -23.70 -3.76 2.03
N PHE A 329 -22.45 -3.36 1.81
CA PHE A 329 -21.95 -2.03 2.09
C PHE A 329 -21.33 -1.41 0.83
N ILE A 330 -21.39 -0.07 0.73
CA ILE A 330 -20.73 0.71 -0.32
C ILE A 330 -19.68 1.63 0.29
N ARG A 331 -18.66 1.93 -0.53
CA ARG A 331 -17.63 2.91 -0.17
C ARG A 331 -18.06 4.30 -0.55
N ILE A 332 -18.09 5.19 0.43
CA ILE A 332 -18.17 6.62 0.20
C ILE A 332 -16.85 7.29 0.57
N TRP A 333 -16.54 8.40 -0.09
CA TRP A 333 -15.35 9.20 0.21
C TRP A 333 -15.80 10.47 0.92
N GLU A 334 -15.31 10.68 2.14
CA GLU A 334 -15.54 11.89 2.92
C GLU A 334 -14.29 12.76 2.90
N ASN A 335 -14.47 14.08 2.83
CA ASN A 335 -13.36 15.01 2.97
C ASN A 335 -12.89 14.98 4.42
N ALA A 336 -11.64 14.57 4.63
CA ALA A 336 -10.95 14.80 5.88
C ALA A 336 -10.24 16.16 5.88
N THR A 337 -9.68 16.56 7.02
CA THR A 337 -8.79 17.71 7.10
C THR A 337 -7.59 17.52 6.16
N ASP A 338 -7.09 18.60 5.54
CA ASP A 338 -5.94 18.60 4.61
C ASP A 338 -6.18 18.01 3.21
N HIS A 339 -7.38 18.19 2.64
CA HIS A 339 -7.69 17.72 1.27
C HIS A 339 -7.52 16.21 1.03
N GLN A 340 -7.46 15.41 2.09
CA GLN A 340 -7.45 13.96 1.99
C GLN A 340 -8.88 13.42 2.01
N LEU A 341 -9.14 12.43 1.15
CA LEU A 341 -10.39 11.68 1.17
C LEU A 341 -10.20 10.44 2.06
N VAL A 342 -11.13 10.24 2.98
CA VAL A 342 -11.19 9.04 3.82
C VAL A 342 -12.33 8.16 3.31
N ALA A 343 -12.02 6.87 3.11
CA ALA A 343 -13.02 5.89 2.70
C ALA A 343 -13.83 5.43 3.92
N LYS A 344 -15.16 5.44 3.77
CA LYS A 344 -16.09 4.93 4.79
C LYS A 344 -17.06 3.95 4.15
N CYS A 345 -17.30 2.83 4.82
CA CYS A 345 -18.27 1.84 4.39
C CYS A 345 -19.61 2.10 5.07
N ILE A 346 -20.65 2.32 4.27
CA ILE A 346 -22.04 2.50 4.75
C ILE A 346 -22.91 1.41 4.17
N PRO A 347 -23.99 0.98 4.85
CA PRO A 347 -24.93 0.03 4.29
C PRO A 347 -25.48 0.49 2.94
N CYS A 348 -25.71 -0.47 2.04
CA CYS A 348 -26.34 -0.19 0.74
C CYS A 348 -27.64 0.60 0.91
N PRO A 349 -27.85 1.72 0.20
CA PRO A 349 -29.01 2.59 0.35
C PRO A 349 -30.23 2.00 -0.37
N CYS A 350 -30.61 0.76 -0.04
CA CYS A 350 -31.63 -0.03 -0.74
C CYS A 350 -32.98 -0.07 -0.01
N ASN A 351 -33.21 0.86 0.90
CA ASN A 351 -34.48 0.95 1.66
C ASN A 351 -34.94 -0.37 2.32
N GLY A 352 -33.98 -1.22 2.73
CA GLY A 352 -34.29 -2.52 3.33
C GLY A 352 -34.81 -3.60 2.35
N HIS A 353 -34.83 -3.32 1.06
CA HIS A 353 -35.37 -4.22 0.02
C HIS A 353 -34.30 -4.91 -0.84
N SER A 354 -33.04 -4.73 -0.53
CA SER A 354 -31.93 -5.51 -1.11
C SER A 354 -30.75 -5.56 -0.16
N ASN A 355 -30.05 -6.70 -0.16
CA ASN A 355 -28.83 -6.93 0.63
C ASN A 355 -27.55 -6.71 -0.20
N SER A 356 -27.68 -6.31 -1.47
CA SER A 356 -26.54 -6.09 -2.36
C SER A 356 -26.70 -4.81 -3.17
N CYS A 357 -25.60 -4.14 -3.41
CA CYS A 357 -25.56 -3.01 -4.32
C CYS A 357 -24.26 -3.00 -5.11
N ASP A 358 -24.26 -2.30 -6.24
CA ASP A 358 -23.07 -2.03 -7.01
C ASP A 358 -22.13 -1.12 -6.22
N LEU A 359 -20.87 -1.51 -6.11
CA LEU A 359 -19.88 -0.84 -5.26
C LEU A 359 -19.50 0.57 -5.75
N GLN A 360 -19.81 0.92 -6.99
CA GLN A 360 -19.46 2.21 -7.58
C GLN A 360 -20.66 3.15 -7.66
N SER A 361 -21.79 2.65 -8.14
CA SER A 361 -23.02 3.46 -8.33
C SER A 361 -23.93 3.46 -7.11
N GLY A 362 -23.80 2.48 -6.22
CA GLY A 362 -24.74 2.23 -5.12
C GLY A 362 -26.09 1.68 -5.59
N GLY A 363 -26.22 1.35 -6.87
CA GLY A 363 -27.45 0.77 -7.45
C GLY A 363 -27.74 -0.60 -6.84
N CYS A 364 -28.97 -0.79 -6.36
CA CYS A 364 -29.38 -2.01 -5.67
C CYS A 364 -29.58 -3.16 -6.65
N GLY A 365 -28.98 -4.30 -6.33
CA GLY A 365 -29.25 -5.56 -7.06
C GLY A 365 -30.46 -6.27 -6.45
N ASN A 366 -31.22 -6.96 -7.32
CA ASN A 366 -32.30 -7.86 -6.91
C ASN A 366 -33.24 -7.31 -5.81
N CYS A 367 -34.02 -6.26 -6.17
CA CYS A 367 -35.03 -5.72 -5.28
C CYS A 367 -36.06 -6.78 -4.85
N MET A 368 -36.19 -7.00 -3.54
CA MET A 368 -37.12 -7.89 -2.87
C MET A 368 -38.44 -7.18 -2.55
N HIS A 369 -39.37 -7.87 -1.88
CA HIS A 369 -40.62 -7.31 -1.30
C HIS A 369 -41.50 -6.56 -2.32
N ASN A 370 -41.49 -7.02 -3.59
CA ASN A 370 -42.25 -6.45 -4.71
C ASN A 370 -41.87 -5.00 -5.02
N THR A 371 -40.61 -4.64 -4.76
CA THR A 371 -40.05 -3.32 -5.10
C THR A 371 -39.22 -3.36 -6.38
N TYR A 372 -38.97 -2.20 -6.99
CA TYR A 372 -38.07 -1.96 -8.13
C TYR A 372 -37.51 -0.54 -8.06
N GLY A 373 -36.62 -0.24 -8.98
CA GLY A 373 -35.93 1.04 -9.06
C GLY A 373 -34.45 0.90 -8.65
N GLU A 374 -33.67 1.93 -8.88
CA GLU A 374 -32.22 1.92 -8.64
C GLU A 374 -31.87 1.72 -7.15
N ARG A 375 -32.77 2.16 -6.28
CA ARG A 375 -32.66 2.00 -4.80
C ARG A 375 -33.82 1.20 -4.21
N CYS A 376 -34.52 0.42 -5.05
CA CYS A 376 -35.75 -0.29 -4.67
C CYS A 376 -36.81 0.63 -4.08
N GLU A 377 -36.89 1.87 -4.57
CA GLU A 377 -37.72 2.94 -4.05
C GLU A 377 -39.16 2.98 -4.57
N ARG A 378 -39.54 2.01 -5.44
CA ARG A 378 -40.87 1.94 -6.05
C ARG A 378 -41.47 0.56 -5.92
N CYS A 379 -42.80 0.49 -5.77
CA CYS A 379 -43.51 -0.78 -5.84
C CYS A 379 -43.68 -1.26 -7.30
N LYS A 380 -43.49 -2.55 -7.54
CA LYS A 380 -43.72 -3.19 -8.85
C LYS A 380 -45.19 -2.99 -9.31
N VAL A 381 -45.39 -3.09 -10.61
CA VAL A 381 -46.76 -3.08 -11.19
C VAL A 381 -47.59 -4.17 -10.52
N GLY A 382 -48.81 -3.82 -10.13
CA GLY A 382 -49.70 -4.70 -9.36
C GLY A 382 -49.57 -4.59 -7.83
N PHE A 383 -48.68 -3.70 -7.36
CA PHE A 383 -48.47 -3.41 -5.94
C PHE A 383 -48.49 -1.89 -5.68
N TYR A 384 -48.89 -1.52 -4.46
CA TYR A 384 -48.94 -0.14 -3.99
C TYR A 384 -48.40 -0.03 -2.57
N GLY A 385 -47.95 1.15 -2.20
CA GLY A 385 -47.45 1.43 -0.85
C GLY A 385 -46.29 2.42 -0.87
N ASN A 386 -45.53 2.43 0.21
CA ASN A 386 -44.37 3.32 0.37
C ASN A 386 -43.12 2.46 0.74
N PRO A 387 -42.30 2.06 -0.24
CA PRO A 387 -41.12 1.24 0.01
C PRO A 387 -39.99 1.96 0.74
N LEU A 388 -40.10 3.27 1.00
CA LEU A 388 -39.12 4.02 1.77
C LEU A 388 -39.18 3.75 3.28
N GLN A 389 -40.17 2.98 3.76
CA GLN A 389 -40.26 2.58 5.16
C GLN A 389 -39.31 1.44 5.53
N GLY A 390 -38.85 0.67 4.55
CA GLY A 390 -37.85 -0.38 4.72
C GLY A 390 -38.38 -1.68 5.33
N THR A 391 -39.68 -1.94 5.24
CA THR A 391 -40.31 -3.19 5.74
C THR A 391 -40.74 -4.13 4.63
N GLU A 392 -40.83 -5.42 4.91
CA GLU A 392 -41.25 -6.45 3.95
C GLU A 392 -42.63 -6.21 3.36
N HIS A 393 -43.47 -5.45 4.03
CA HIS A 393 -44.88 -5.23 3.72
C HIS A 393 -45.18 -3.85 3.11
N ASP A 394 -44.17 -3.11 2.73
CA ASP A 394 -44.32 -1.76 2.20
C ASP A 394 -45.09 -1.72 0.85
N CYS A 395 -44.92 -2.77 0.03
CA CYS A 395 -45.61 -2.90 -1.24
C CYS A 395 -46.68 -4.01 -1.17
N LYS A 396 -47.95 -3.62 -1.06
CA LYS A 396 -49.11 -4.51 -0.97
C LYS A 396 -49.73 -4.73 -2.34
N ARG A 397 -50.23 -5.95 -2.58
CA ARG A 397 -50.91 -6.28 -3.84
C ARG A 397 -52.19 -5.46 -4.03
N CYS A 398 -52.41 -4.97 -5.23
CA CYS A 398 -53.63 -4.25 -5.59
C CYS A 398 -54.85 -5.15 -5.45
N ALA A 399 -55.89 -4.67 -4.75
CA ALA A 399 -57.20 -5.27 -4.66
C ALA A 399 -58.22 -4.38 -5.38
N CYS A 400 -58.59 -4.73 -6.63
CA CYS A 400 -59.42 -3.89 -7.50
C CYS A 400 -60.61 -4.71 -8.09
N PRO A 401 -61.67 -5.05 -7.33
CA PRO A 401 -61.91 -4.83 -5.90
C PRO A 401 -61.37 -5.89 -4.98
N LEU A 402 -60.98 -7.07 -5.45
CA LEU A 402 -60.50 -8.18 -4.64
C LEU A 402 -59.11 -8.67 -5.10
N LEU A 403 -58.43 -9.43 -4.24
CA LEU A 403 -57.11 -10.01 -4.51
C LEU A 403 -57.17 -11.26 -5.42
N VAL A 404 -58.36 -11.86 -5.60
CA VAL A 404 -58.55 -13.04 -6.46
C VAL A 404 -58.59 -12.62 -7.93
N ASP A 405 -57.87 -13.32 -8.79
CA ASP A 405 -57.70 -12.96 -10.21
C ASP A 405 -59.02 -12.85 -10.98
N SER A 406 -60.02 -13.68 -10.65
CA SER A 406 -61.37 -13.64 -11.22
C SER A 406 -62.18 -12.37 -10.90
N ASN A 407 -61.71 -11.59 -9.90
CA ASN A 407 -62.40 -10.41 -9.38
C ASN A 407 -61.43 -9.25 -9.12
N ASN A 408 -60.33 -9.21 -9.86
CA ASN A 408 -59.34 -8.13 -9.86
C ASN A 408 -59.28 -7.56 -11.30
N PHE A 409 -59.96 -6.44 -11.53
CA PHE A 409 -60.16 -5.85 -12.87
C PHE A 409 -59.17 -4.73 -13.20
N SER A 410 -58.22 -4.42 -12.31
CA SER A 410 -57.18 -3.46 -12.61
C SER A 410 -55.78 -4.01 -12.30
N PRO A 411 -54.87 -4.00 -13.27
CA PRO A 411 -53.50 -4.47 -13.07
C PRO A 411 -52.64 -3.48 -12.28
N SER A 412 -53.12 -2.26 -12.05
CA SER A 412 -52.36 -1.21 -11.34
C SER A 412 -53.24 -0.43 -10.37
N CYS A 413 -52.62 0.04 -9.29
CA CYS A 413 -53.22 0.91 -8.31
C CYS A 413 -52.13 1.82 -7.70
N GLN A 414 -52.57 2.85 -6.99
CA GLN A 414 -51.66 3.75 -6.27
C GLN A 414 -52.23 4.11 -4.91
N LEU A 415 -51.34 4.48 -3.99
CA LEU A 415 -51.72 5.01 -2.70
C LEU A 415 -52.41 6.36 -2.89
N LYS A 416 -53.63 6.54 -2.38
CA LYS A 416 -54.30 7.83 -2.37
C LYS A 416 -53.81 8.61 -1.16
N THR A 417 -53.06 9.67 -1.41
CA THR A 417 -52.71 10.67 -0.40
C THR A 417 -53.82 11.71 -0.33
N TYR A 418 -54.51 11.80 0.77
CA TYR A 418 -55.44 12.93 1.03
C TYR A 418 -54.59 14.12 1.49
N SER A 419 -54.57 15.21 0.74
CA SER A 419 -54.15 16.49 1.29
C SER A 419 -55.25 17.00 2.26
N ILE A 420 -54.81 17.59 3.36
CA ILE A 420 -55.74 18.12 4.41
C ILE A 420 -56.67 19.22 3.83
N MET A 421 -56.48 19.66 2.58
CA MET A 421 -57.29 20.67 1.93
C MET A 421 -58.56 20.12 1.26
N ASP A 422 -58.77 18.79 1.21
CA ASP A 422 -59.96 18.17 0.57
C ASP A 422 -61.09 17.90 1.60
N LEU A 423 -61.05 18.51 2.78
CA LEU A 423 -62.05 18.36 3.84
C LEU A 423 -62.79 19.65 4.14
N ASN A 424 -63.17 20.42 3.09
CA ASN A 424 -64.14 21.52 3.22
C ASN A 424 -65.33 21.29 2.28
#